data_401a31225778b008ee86cda14924fe7f
#
_entry.id   401a31225778b008ee86cda14924fe7f
#
_cell.length_a   1.000
_cell.length_b   1.000
_cell.length_c   1.000
_cell.angle_alpha   90.00
_cell.angle_beta   90.00
_cell.angle_gamma   90.00
#
_symmetry.space_group_name_H-M   'P 1'
#
loop_
_entity.id
_entity.type
_entity.pdbx_description
1 polymer ?
#
loop_
_entity_poly.entity_id
_entity_poly.type
_entity_poly.pdbx_seq_one_letter_code
_entity_poly.pdbx_strand_id
1 'polypeptide(L)'
;MVAKEFGTAVVSIFNSHHCGALSVQVEKIANHGLIGLMMANTPKAIAPWGGKEPFFGTNPIAFAVPRIAKDPLVIDFSLSKVARGKIMHAKKVNTKIPEGWALDSSGKPTVDPDQALKGSMLPIGEAKGSALALIVEILAATFSGSRPSNEASSFLNPDGDPPGVGQFLMFIDPGPVSYTHLTLPTTPY
;
A
#
# COMPACT_ATOMS: atom_id res chain seq x y z
N MET A 1 -0.57 -24.35 12.39
CA MET A 1 -0.56 -23.13 11.54
C MET A 1 0.32 -23.45 10.34
N VAL A 2 -0.23 -23.38 9.13
CA VAL A 2 0.42 -23.84 7.88
C VAL A 2 1.85 -23.32 7.72
N ALA A 3 2.09 -22.03 7.95
CA ALA A 3 3.45 -21.48 7.84
C ALA A 3 4.45 -22.10 8.83
N LYS A 4 4.01 -22.52 10.01
CA LYS A 4 4.88 -23.22 10.98
C LYS A 4 5.24 -24.64 10.55
N GLU A 5 4.38 -25.28 9.77
CA GLU A 5 4.56 -26.64 9.28
C GLU A 5 5.42 -26.68 8.00
N PHE A 6 5.15 -25.72 7.06
CA PHE A 6 5.78 -25.73 5.74
C PHE A 6 6.80 -24.62 5.52
N GLY A 7 7.08 -23.79 6.52
CA GLY A 7 8.00 -22.66 6.44
C GLY A 7 7.38 -21.38 5.88
N THR A 8 6.39 -21.49 5.00
CA THR A 8 5.67 -20.34 4.41
C THR A 8 4.20 -20.66 4.18
N ALA A 9 3.38 -19.62 4.12
CA ALA A 9 1.99 -19.69 3.67
C ALA A 9 1.61 -18.40 2.95
N VAL A 10 0.71 -18.50 1.98
CA VAL A 10 0.13 -17.38 1.28
C VAL A 10 -1.39 -17.41 1.44
N VAL A 11 -1.99 -16.25 1.66
CA VAL A 11 -3.44 -16.06 1.74
C VAL A 11 -3.82 -14.94 0.79
N SER A 12 -4.83 -15.16 -0.03
CA SER A 12 -5.45 -14.17 -0.89
C SER A 12 -6.88 -13.90 -0.42
N ILE A 13 -7.25 -12.62 -0.29
CA ILE A 13 -8.59 -12.18 0.09
C ILE A 13 -9.18 -11.42 -1.09
N PHE A 14 -10.38 -11.78 -1.50
CA PHE A 14 -11.08 -11.16 -2.63
C PHE A 14 -12.43 -10.58 -2.18
N ASN A 15 -13.04 -9.77 -3.06
CA ASN A 15 -14.30 -9.09 -2.78
C ASN A 15 -14.30 -8.31 -1.47
N SER A 16 -13.18 -7.69 -1.16
CA SER A 16 -12.95 -6.96 0.08
C SER A 16 -13.21 -5.47 -0.09
N HIS A 17 -13.01 -4.76 0.99
CA HIS A 17 -13.11 -3.31 1.10
C HIS A 17 -11.84 -2.74 1.74
N HIS A 18 -11.87 -1.46 2.14
CA HIS A 18 -10.80 -0.86 2.93
C HIS A 18 -10.58 -1.64 4.22
N CYS A 19 -9.38 -2.15 4.42
CA CYS A 19 -9.03 -3.01 5.56
C CYS A 19 -8.30 -2.28 6.71
N GLY A 20 -8.33 -0.95 6.69
CA GLY A 20 -7.60 -0.13 7.67
C GLY A 20 -6.11 -0.02 7.36
N ALA A 21 -5.30 0.29 8.38
CA ALA A 21 -3.85 0.28 8.29
C ALA A 21 -3.34 -1.17 8.21
N LEU A 22 -2.51 -1.46 7.20
CA LEU A 22 -1.98 -2.81 7.00
C LEU A 22 -1.02 -3.21 8.14
N SER A 23 -0.37 -2.22 8.76
CA SER A 23 0.49 -2.39 9.93
C SER A 23 -0.16 -3.21 11.04
N VAL A 24 -1.44 -3.00 11.32
CA VAL A 24 -2.19 -3.74 12.36
C VAL A 24 -2.22 -5.24 12.06
N GLN A 25 -2.34 -5.62 10.79
CA GLN A 25 -2.43 -7.02 10.40
C GLN A 25 -1.05 -7.70 10.44
N VAL A 26 -0.02 -7.05 9.89
CA VAL A 26 1.34 -7.62 9.89
C VAL A 26 1.96 -7.65 11.29
N GLU A 27 1.63 -6.69 12.16
CA GLU A 27 2.04 -6.71 13.57
C GLU A 27 1.46 -7.92 14.31
N LYS A 28 0.18 -8.24 14.09
CA LYS A 28 -0.43 -9.46 14.62
C LYS A 28 0.30 -10.71 14.16
N ILE A 29 0.69 -10.77 12.87
CA ILE A 29 1.47 -11.89 12.34
C ILE A 29 2.81 -11.99 13.07
N ALA A 30 3.52 -10.87 13.24
CA ALA A 30 4.81 -10.83 13.91
C ALA A 30 4.73 -11.19 15.40
N ASN A 31 3.66 -10.81 16.09
CA ASN A 31 3.39 -11.20 17.47
C ASN A 31 3.16 -12.73 17.66
N HIS A 32 2.85 -13.45 16.57
CA HIS A 32 2.82 -14.91 16.56
C HIS A 32 4.15 -15.55 16.14
N GLY A 33 5.23 -14.77 16.09
CA GLY A 33 6.58 -15.23 15.77
C GLY A 33 6.79 -15.54 14.29
N LEU A 34 6.01 -14.94 13.38
CA LEU A 34 6.13 -15.07 11.95
C LEU A 34 6.55 -13.73 11.31
N ILE A 35 7.27 -13.76 10.20
CA ILE A 35 7.43 -12.60 9.35
C ILE A 35 6.14 -12.45 8.54
N GLY A 36 5.57 -11.24 8.51
CA GLY A 36 4.38 -10.91 7.76
C GLY A 36 4.66 -9.91 6.65
N LEU A 37 4.17 -10.20 5.45
CA LEU A 37 4.07 -9.25 4.34
C LEU A 37 2.61 -9.15 3.94
N MET A 38 2.10 -7.94 3.79
CA MET A 38 0.75 -7.69 3.31
C MET A 38 0.76 -6.62 2.22
N MET A 39 -0.01 -6.86 1.17
CA MET A 39 -0.25 -5.94 0.07
C MET A 39 -1.75 -5.81 -0.14
N ALA A 40 -2.21 -4.63 -0.53
CA ALA A 40 -3.61 -4.40 -0.88
C ALA A 40 -3.70 -3.48 -2.11
N ASN A 41 -4.59 -3.80 -3.05
CA ASN A 41 -4.95 -2.81 -4.04
C ASN A 41 -6.06 -1.90 -3.49
N THR A 42 -6.18 -0.71 -4.04
CA THR A 42 -7.18 0.31 -3.66
C THR A 42 -7.73 0.96 -4.92
N PRO A 43 -8.85 1.68 -4.87
CA PRO A 43 -9.34 2.44 -6.03
C PRO A 43 -8.25 3.33 -6.64
N LYS A 44 -8.32 3.52 -7.95
CA LYS A 44 -7.33 4.25 -8.73
C LYS A 44 -6.99 5.63 -8.15
N ALA A 45 -5.70 5.93 -8.12
CA ALA A 45 -5.15 7.17 -7.58
C ALA A 45 -3.84 7.59 -8.24
N ILE A 46 -3.00 6.64 -8.66
CA ILE A 46 -1.66 6.86 -9.21
C ILE A 46 -1.67 6.61 -10.71
N ALA A 47 -1.13 7.54 -11.50
CA ALA A 47 -0.83 7.29 -12.90
C ALA A 47 0.42 6.40 -13.05
N PRO A 48 0.46 5.47 -14.01
CA PRO A 48 1.71 4.84 -14.41
C PRO A 48 2.76 5.89 -14.77
N TRP A 49 4.03 5.60 -14.51
CA TRP A 49 5.11 6.54 -14.82
C TRP A 49 5.11 6.96 -16.30
N GLY A 50 5.11 8.26 -16.56
CA GLY A 50 4.95 8.83 -17.89
C GLY A 50 3.51 8.98 -18.37
N GLY A 51 2.55 8.42 -17.64
CA GLY A 51 1.12 8.59 -17.90
C GLY A 51 0.51 9.76 -17.12
N LYS A 52 -0.74 10.09 -17.42
CA LYS A 52 -1.51 11.13 -16.73
C LYS A 52 -2.80 10.61 -16.09
N GLU A 53 -3.35 9.53 -16.63
CA GLU A 53 -4.60 8.95 -16.14
C GLU A 53 -4.34 8.06 -14.91
N PRO A 54 -5.09 8.20 -13.82
CA PRO A 54 -4.96 7.31 -12.67
C PRO A 54 -5.37 5.89 -13.04
N PHE A 55 -4.49 4.94 -12.80
CA PHE A 55 -4.68 3.52 -13.12
C PHE A 55 -4.48 2.63 -11.88
N PHE A 56 -3.35 2.78 -11.17
CA PHE A 56 -3.10 2.06 -9.93
C PHE A 56 -3.77 2.75 -8.75
N GLY A 57 -4.10 2.00 -7.73
CA GLY A 57 -4.41 2.52 -6.41
C GLY A 57 -3.19 3.09 -5.71
N THR A 58 -3.34 3.50 -4.45
CA THR A 58 -2.19 3.82 -3.59
C THR A 58 -1.40 2.58 -3.18
N ASN A 59 -1.97 1.41 -3.40
CA ASN A 59 -1.39 0.07 -3.36
C ASN A 59 -0.40 -0.11 -2.20
N PRO A 60 -0.84 -0.01 -0.93
CA PRO A 60 0.04 -0.05 0.22
C PRO A 60 0.70 -1.43 0.38
N ILE A 61 1.90 -1.38 0.96
CA ILE A 61 2.67 -2.55 1.39
C ILE A 61 2.97 -2.40 2.87
N ALA A 62 2.75 -3.46 3.64
CA ALA A 62 3.18 -3.55 5.01
C ALA A 62 4.01 -4.81 5.24
N PHE A 63 4.98 -4.68 6.13
CA PHE A 63 5.92 -5.73 6.49
C PHE A 63 6.19 -5.68 7.98
N ALA A 64 6.23 -6.84 8.64
CA ALA A 64 6.62 -6.92 10.02
C ALA A 64 7.48 -8.14 10.30
N VAL A 65 8.42 -7.98 11.22
CA VAL A 65 9.27 -9.06 11.73
C VAL A 65 9.23 -9.12 13.24
N PRO A 66 9.18 -10.32 13.85
CA PRO A 66 9.32 -10.47 15.28
C PRO A 66 10.72 -10.08 15.73
N ARG A 67 10.84 -9.57 16.95
CA ARG A 67 12.12 -9.28 17.59
C ARG A 67 12.19 -9.95 18.96
N ILE A 68 13.41 -10.38 19.35
CA ILE A 68 13.61 -10.99 20.66
C ILE A 68 13.46 -9.92 21.75
N ALA A 69 12.58 -10.17 22.73
CA ALA A 69 12.34 -9.32 23.90
C ALA A 69 12.01 -7.84 23.58
N LYS A 70 11.44 -7.57 22.40
CA LYS A 70 11.02 -6.24 21.96
C LYS A 70 9.75 -6.36 21.11
N ASP A 71 9.02 -5.24 20.97
CA ASP A 71 7.92 -5.13 20.03
C ASP A 71 8.40 -5.43 18.60
N PRO A 72 7.56 -6.00 17.73
CA PRO A 72 7.88 -6.22 16.33
C PRO A 72 8.39 -4.96 15.62
N LEU A 73 9.28 -5.13 14.64
CA LEU A 73 9.55 -4.08 13.68
C LEU A 73 8.42 -4.08 12.66
N VAL A 74 7.76 -2.95 12.49
CA VAL A 74 6.63 -2.80 11.55
C VAL A 74 6.92 -1.68 10.57
N ILE A 75 6.69 -1.95 9.30
CA ILE A 75 6.79 -0.99 8.18
C ILE A 75 5.45 -1.00 7.46
N ASP A 76 4.86 0.16 7.21
CA ASP A 76 3.61 0.32 6.45
C ASP A 76 3.68 1.61 5.66
N PHE A 77 3.52 1.52 4.35
CA PHE A 77 3.57 2.69 3.46
C PHE A 77 2.75 2.48 2.19
N SER A 78 2.21 3.57 1.67
CA SER A 78 1.58 3.60 0.35
C SER A 78 2.62 3.81 -0.75
N LEU A 79 2.30 3.40 -1.97
CA LEU A 79 3.17 3.59 -3.14
C LEU A 79 2.93 4.93 -3.85
N SER A 80 1.99 5.74 -3.38
CA SER A 80 1.91 7.14 -3.76
C SER A 80 2.96 7.97 -3.02
N LYS A 81 3.44 9.05 -3.63
CA LYS A 81 4.43 9.95 -3.04
C LYS A 81 3.95 10.58 -1.72
N VAL A 82 2.63 10.66 -1.54
CA VAL A 82 1.97 11.15 -0.35
C VAL A 82 0.65 10.42 -0.14
N ALA A 83 0.18 10.31 1.09
CA ALA A 83 -1.15 9.80 1.37
C ALA A 83 -2.23 10.73 0.80
N ARG A 84 -3.26 10.19 0.12
CA ARG A 84 -4.35 10.97 -0.49
C ARG A 84 -5.05 11.87 0.55
N GLY A 85 -5.17 11.41 1.79
CA GLY A 85 -5.74 12.19 2.89
C GLY A 85 -5.02 13.51 3.16
N LYS A 86 -3.70 13.63 2.89
CA LYS A 86 -2.98 14.90 3.03
C LYS A 86 -3.40 15.91 1.97
N ILE A 87 -3.67 15.48 0.73
CA ILE A 87 -4.21 16.36 -0.32
C ILE A 87 -5.62 16.80 0.04
N MET A 88 -6.46 15.88 0.52
CA MET A 88 -7.82 16.22 0.98
C MET A 88 -7.81 17.19 2.17
N HIS A 89 -6.88 17.03 3.10
CA HIS A 89 -6.70 17.94 4.22
C HIS A 89 -6.28 19.33 3.73
N ALA A 90 -5.30 19.42 2.83
CA ALA A 90 -4.85 20.69 2.24
C ALA A 90 -6.01 21.43 1.56
N LYS A 91 -6.88 20.71 0.81
CA LYS A 91 -8.11 21.27 0.26
C LYS A 91 -9.02 21.81 1.36
N LYS A 92 -9.28 21.04 2.42
CA LYS A 92 -10.17 21.44 3.53
C LYS A 92 -9.70 22.72 4.23
N VAL A 93 -8.38 22.89 4.40
CA VAL A 93 -7.79 24.07 5.06
C VAL A 93 -7.34 25.16 4.07
N ASN A 94 -7.70 25.00 2.79
CA ASN A 94 -7.41 25.93 1.70
C ASN A 94 -5.91 26.31 1.58
N THR A 95 -5.03 25.29 1.65
CA THR A 95 -3.59 25.44 1.51
C THR A 95 -3.08 24.71 0.27
N LYS A 96 -1.97 25.19 -0.31
CA LYS A 96 -1.29 24.51 -1.42
C LYS A 96 -0.63 23.24 -0.94
N ILE A 97 -0.54 22.27 -1.86
CA ILE A 97 0.29 21.05 -1.66
C ILE A 97 1.71 21.30 -2.20
N PRO A 98 2.73 20.57 -1.71
CA PRO A 98 4.06 20.60 -2.26
C PRO A 98 4.09 20.16 -3.73
N GLU A 99 5.01 20.74 -4.51
CA GLU A 99 5.28 20.31 -5.88
C GLU A 99 5.71 18.84 -5.94
N GLY A 100 5.32 18.17 -7.01
CA GLY A 100 5.66 16.77 -7.25
C GLY A 100 4.81 15.76 -6.46
N TRP A 101 3.70 16.18 -5.84
CA TRP A 101 2.76 15.24 -5.22
C TRP A 101 1.72 14.72 -6.20
N ALA A 102 1.32 15.55 -7.16
CA ALA A 102 0.23 15.24 -8.07
C ALA A 102 0.33 15.96 -9.41
N LEU A 103 -0.42 15.44 -10.37
CA LEU A 103 -0.71 16.04 -11.66
C LEU A 103 -2.17 16.51 -11.67
N ASP A 104 -2.46 17.56 -12.44
CA ASP A 104 -3.83 17.93 -12.78
C ASP A 104 -4.43 16.97 -13.84
N SER A 105 -5.68 17.18 -14.22
CA SER A 105 -6.37 16.37 -15.23
C SER A 105 -5.75 16.44 -16.63
N SER A 106 -4.91 17.45 -16.92
CA SER A 106 -4.16 17.56 -18.17
C SER A 106 -2.82 16.84 -18.13
N GLY A 107 -2.40 16.34 -16.94
CA GLY A 107 -1.13 15.67 -16.72
C GLY A 107 0.02 16.60 -16.36
N LYS A 108 -0.26 17.87 -16.03
CA LYS A 108 0.76 18.83 -15.60
C LYS A 108 0.93 18.82 -14.07
N PRO A 109 2.16 18.99 -13.55
CA PRO A 109 2.37 19.16 -12.13
C PRO A 109 1.50 20.26 -11.54
N THR A 110 0.91 20.02 -10.38
CA THR A 110 0.05 20.99 -9.70
C THR A 110 0.36 21.09 -8.21
N VAL A 111 0.21 22.29 -7.67
CA VAL A 111 0.25 22.59 -6.23
C VAL A 111 -1.15 22.92 -5.68
N ASP A 112 -2.16 22.89 -6.54
CA ASP A 112 -3.55 23.12 -6.18
C ASP A 112 -4.20 21.78 -5.77
N PRO A 113 -4.69 21.62 -4.53
CA PRO A 113 -5.28 20.36 -4.08
C PRO A 113 -6.57 20.01 -4.82
N ASP A 114 -7.35 20.97 -5.31
CA ASP A 114 -8.55 20.70 -6.11
C ASP A 114 -8.22 20.11 -7.47
N GLN A 115 -7.20 20.65 -8.13
CA GLN A 115 -6.71 20.11 -9.40
C GLN A 115 -6.06 18.72 -9.21
N ALA A 116 -5.31 18.55 -8.12
CA ALA A 116 -4.70 17.27 -7.76
C ALA A 116 -5.74 16.14 -7.54
N LEU A 117 -6.88 16.46 -6.90
CA LEU A 117 -7.95 15.49 -6.66
C LEU A 117 -8.74 15.13 -7.92
N LYS A 118 -8.71 15.99 -8.95
CA LYS A 118 -9.30 15.74 -10.28
C LYS A 118 -8.34 15.04 -11.25
N GLY A 119 -7.07 15.07 -10.96
CA GLY A 119 -6.01 14.45 -11.74
C GLY A 119 -5.50 13.14 -11.10
N SER A 120 -4.19 12.98 -11.03
CA SER A 120 -3.54 11.78 -10.49
C SER A 120 -2.44 12.11 -9.51
N MET A 121 -2.21 11.20 -8.57
CA MET A 121 -1.05 11.25 -7.68
C MET A 121 0.19 10.69 -8.38
N LEU A 122 1.37 11.12 -7.93
CA LEU A 122 2.63 10.55 -8.41
C LEU A 122 3.07 9.35 -7.56
N PRO A 123 3.70 8.34 -8.17
CA PRO A 123 4.26 7.21 -7.44
C PRO A 123 5.49 7.62 -6.64
N ILE A 124 5.74 6.95 -5.52
CA ILE A 124 7.01 7.05 -4.79
C ILE A 124 8.14 6.54 -5.67
N GLY A 125 9.29 7.23 -5.69
CA GLY A 125 10.44 6.75 -6.46
C GLY A 125 10.20 6.62 -7.97
N GLU A 126 9.27 7.38 -8.52
CA GLU A 126 9.03 7.52 -9.96
C GLU A 126 8.72 6.17 -10.66
N ALA A 127 9.48 5.83 -11.71
CA ALA A 127 9.29 4.59 -12.47
C ALA A 127 9.40 3.33 -11.59
N LYS A 128 10.28 3.33 -10.57
CA LYS A 128 10.44 2.19 -9.66
C LYS A 128 9.20 1.98 -8.79
N GLY A 129 8.63 3.06 -8.26
CA GLY A 129 7.38 2.98 -7.49
C GLY A 129 6.18 2.58 -8.36
N SER A 130 6.14 3.04 -9.61
CA SER A 130 5.12 2.61 -10.58
C SER A 130 5.22 1.10 -10.86
N ALA A 131 6.42 0.57 -11.04
CA ALA A 131 6.65 -0.87 -11.22
C ALA A 131 6.23 -1.67 -9.97
N LEU A 132 6.52 -1.15 -8.78
CA LEU A 132 6.11 -1.79 -7.52
C LEU A 132 4.58 -1.75 -7.35
N ALA A 133 3.92 -0.65 -7.75
CA ALA A 133 2.46 -0.57 -7.75
C ALA A 133 1.82 -1.62 -8.67
N LEU A 134 2.44 -1.91 -9.82
CA LEU A 134 2.00 -2.99 -10.72
C LEU A 134 2.16 -4.37 -10.05
N ILE A 135 3.25 -4.62 -9.32
CA ILE A 135 3.43 -5.88 -8.58
C ILE A 135 2.31 -6.06 -7.55
N VAL A 136 1.99 -5.02 -6.79
CA VAL A 136 0.88 -5.06 -5.83
C VAL A 136 -0.45 -5.30 -6.54
N GLU A 137 -0.69 -4.65 -7.67
CA GLU A 137 -1.89 -4.85 -8.47
C GLU A 137 -2.04 -6.32 -8.92
N ILE A 138 -0.95 -6.92 -9.40
CA ILE A 138 -0.94 -8.33 -9.82
C ILE A 138 -1.26 -9.25 -8.63
N LEU A 139 -0.60 -9.07 -7.48
CA LEU A 139 -0.74 -9.96 -6.34
C LEU A 139 -2.07 -9.75 -5.59
N ALA A 140 -2.45 -8.50 -5.35
CA ALA A 140 -3.63 -8.18 -4.54
C ALA A 140 -4.94 -8.17 -5.35
N ALA A 141 -4.91 -7.86 -6.65
CA ALA A 141 -6.11 -7.84 -7.49
C ALA A 141 -6.17 -9.04 -8.44
N THR A 142 -5.24 -9.14 -9.41
CA THR A 142 -5.32 -10.16 -10.46
C THR A 142 -5.22 -11.58 -9.90
N PHE A 143 -4.24 -11.85 -9.05
CA PHE A 143 -4.04 -13.16 -8.43
C PHE A 143 -5.18 -13.54 -7.48
N SER A 144 -5.76 -12.57 -6.77
CA SER A 144 -6.88 -12.81 -5.87
C SER A 144 -8.23 -12.99 -6.58
N GLY A 145 -8.33 -12.61 -7.86
CA GLY A 145 -9.60 -12.53 -8.59
C GLY A 145 -10.46 -11.33 -8.19
N SER A 146 -9.85 -10.30 -7.59
CA SER A 146 -10.50 -9.06 -7.19
C SER A 146 -10.56 -8.05 -8.33
N ARG A 147 -11.38 -6.99 -8.16
CA ARG A 147 -11.42 -5.89 -9.13
C ARG A 147 -10.07 -5.16 -9.16
N PRO A 148 -9.49 -4.92 -10.34
CA PRO A 148 -8.31 -4.08 -10.46
C PRO A 148 -8.63 -2.63 -10.05
N SER A 149 -7.60 -1.90 -9.66
CA SER A 149 -7.73 -0.55 -9.10
C SER A 149 -8.48 0.43 -10.01
N ASN A 150 -8.29 0.33 -11.33
CA ASN A 150 -8.96 1.17 -12.32
C ASN A 150 -10.46 0.90 -12.45
N GLU A 151 -10.94 -0.26 -12.01
CA GLU A 151 -12.36 -0.67 -12.03
C GLU A 151 -13.03 -0.60 -10.64
N ALA A 152 -12.23 -0.51 -9.59
CA ALA A 152 -12.74 -0.45 -8.22
C ALA A 152 -13.44 0.88 -7.94
N SER A 153 -14.63 0.81 -7.31
CA SER A 153 -15.38 1.99 -6.85
C SER A 153 -14.63 2.73 -5.75
N SER A 154 -14.88 4.03 -5.62
CA SER A 154 -14.22 4.88 -4.63
C SER A 154 -14.57 4.46 -3.20
N PHE A 155 -13.58 4.44 -2.30
CA PHE A 155 -13.83 4.32 -0.85
C PHE A 155 -14.47 5.57 -0.23
N LEU A 156 -14.50 6.68 -0.95
CA LEU A 156 -14.90 7.99 -0.44
C LEU A 156 -16.29 8.41 -0.93
N ASN A 157 -16.89 7.63 -1.80
CA ASN A 157 -18.23 7.89 -2.34
C ASN A 157 -19.14 6.72 -1.93
N PRO A 158 -20.30 6.97 -1.31
CA PRO A 158 -21.26 5.93 -0.96
C PRO A 158 -21.99 5.36 -2.18
N ASP A 159 -21.94 6.04 -3.33
CA ASP A 159 -22.64 5.65 -4.54
C ASP A 159 -21.85 4.60 -5.34
N GLY A 160 -22.58 3.67 -5.94
CA GLY A 160 -22.04 2.64 -6.83
C GLY A 160 -21.89 1.27 -6.19
N ASP A 161 -21.29 0.36 -6.95
CA ASP A 161 -21.03 -1.00 -6.49
C ASP A 161 -19.97 -1.05 -5.38
N PRO A 162 -19.97 -2.11 -4.54
CA PRO A 162 -18.85 -2.35 -3.62
C PRO A 162 -17.50 -2.35 -4.35
N PRO A 163 -16.44 -1.81 -3.73
CA PRO A 163 -15.13 -1.68 -4.38
C PRO A 163 -14.56 -3.01 -4.91
N GLY A 164 -14.81 -4.10 -4.20
CA GLY A 164 -14.38 -5.43 -4.62
C GLY A 164 -12.87 -5.60 -4.73
N VAL A 165 -12.11 -4.82 -3.95
CA VAL A 165 -10.63 -4.88 -3.91
C VAL A 165 -10.14 -6.15 -3.21
N GLY A 166 -8.83 -6.42 -3.30
CA GLY A 166 -8.23 -7.60 -2.72
C GLY A 166 -7.04 -7.31 -1.83
N GLN A 167 -6.62 -8.32 -1.08
CA GLN A 167 -5.42 -8.32 -0.29
C GLN A 167 -4.65 -9.61 -0.53
N PHE A 168 -3.33 -9.47 -0.47
CA PHE A 168 -2.38 -10.57 -0.52
C PHE A 168 -1.56 -10.57 0.76
N LEU A 169 -1.47 -11.71 1.43
CA LEU A 169 -0.68 -11.89 2.64
C LEU A 169 0.29 -13.05 2.45
N MET A 170 1.53 -12.85 2.91
CA MET A 170 2.54 -13.89 3.00
C MET A 170 3.03 -14.00 4.43
N PHE A 171 3.12 -15.22 4.90
CA PHE A 171 3.60 -15.60 6.23
C PHE A 171 4.86 -16.44 6.05
N ILE A 172 5.93 -16.09 6.76
CA ILE A 172 7.20 -16.82 6.69
C ILE A 172 7.59 -17.21 8.12
N ASP A 173 7.88 -18.49 8.35
CA ASP A 173 8.44 -18.93 9.61
C ASP A 173 9.96 -18.73 9.61
N PRO A 174 10.49 -17.84 10.45
CA PRO A 174 11.92 -17.65 10.59
C PRO A 174 12.60 -18.74 11.44
N GLY A 175 11.85 -19.69 12.00
CA GLY A 175 12.37 -20.71 12.93
C GLY A 175 13.59 -21.50 12.44
N PRO A 176 13.70 -21.87 11.14
CA PRO A 176 14.89 -22.53 10.61
C PRO A 176 16.08 -21.58 10.38
N VAL A 177 15.84 -20.28 10.34
CA VAL A 177 16.87 -19.25 10.11
C VAL A 177 17.21 -18.65 11.48
N SER A 178 18.41 -18.88 11.95
CA SER A 178 18.90 -18.29 13.20
C SER A 178 18.60 -16.79 13.26
N TYR A 179 17.90 -16.31 14.28
CA TYR A 179 17.60 -14.90 14.54
C TYR A 179 18.86 -14.04 14.83
N THR A 180 20.04 -14.57 14.56
CA THR A 180 21.30 -13.90 14.80
C THR A 180 21.42 -12.67 13.90
N HIS A 181 21.31 -11.50 14.53
CA HIS A 181 21.90 -10.23 14.11
C HIS A 181 21.18 -9.32 13.11
N LEU A 182 19.86 -9.20 13.15
CA LEU A 182 19.21 -7.96 12.66
C LEU A 182 19.26 -6.87 13.75
N THR A 183 20.46 -6.49 14.16
CA THR A 183 20.66 -5.21 14.82
C THR A 183 20.85 -4.17 13.73
N LEU A 184 19.79 -3.44 13.40
CA LEU A 184 19.94 -2.20 12.65
C LEU A 184 20.83 -1.28 13.48
N PRO A 185 21.92 -0.69 12.91
CA PRO A 185 22.70 0.28 13.63
C PRO A 185 21.79 1.44 14.02
N THR A 186 21.61 1.66 15.32
CA THR A 186 20.96 2.83 15.87
C THR A 186 21.98 3.97 15.93
N THR A 187 22.45 4.44 14.79
CA THR A 187 23.16 5.71 14.71
C THR A 187 22.11 6.80 14.52
N PRO A 188 21.89 7.69 15.51
CA PRO A 188 21.12 8.90 15.23
C PRO A 188 21.91 9.74 14.23
N TYR A 189 21.26 10.12 13.12
CA TYR A 189 21.71 11.19 12.26
C TYR A 189 21.17 12.51 12.77
#